data_8c4e6a7cc6cc2f0e5309b4fa7a746699
#
_entry.id   8c4e6a7cc6cc2f0e5309b4fa7a746699
#
_cell.length_a   1.000
_cell.length_b   1.000
_cell.length_c   1.000
_cell.angle_alpha   90.00
_cell.angle_beta   90.00
_cell.angle_gamma   90.00
#
_symmetry.space_group_name_H-M   'P 1'
#
loop_
_entity.id
_entity.type
_entity.pdbx_description
1 polymer ?
#
loop_
_entity_poly.entity_id
_entity_poly.type
_entity_poly.pdbx_seq_one_letter_code
_entity_poly.pdbx_strand_id
1 'polypeptide(L)'
;MTRKKSSNNDNKPIQLSLFDLFHEDAKNNSNSVEVVQSTDQTDTEFYMNAVEESLSDTNTSVLSDETDKNKISKSANPTETAFNRLPNEILELIIPETYEETLQQEVNQQKISQNLALMAQFITPVIEFEEKIIQVVSQIKLSGYLLFLYGISGVGKSTFISSLEWRSHIPIKKIHSINARKLTSDNSDVKLKELLKRINEVTETFFQETNNRPEQEKFCIVIDYLENLQDQDEKNVRAFFRDLNGLFREYPLLIIWPVTDKKDLETMQDFAKSFSSTMFYQKIPTLEFTGPPIEEYPTIAKNTIAFFNQGRTCYDFQLNDEDFNKIIKNKYEEKPKDRLIIRDYLREIRDLSRDRTQYTQQLMQTVPKPTEVWFIFSYPEAESVVAQFAKQSDNINEMWNANYNALFTYIKENNQRKADWKPGRLTLALNGILTTKIMYLPTNALVSCIAAYSKEAKIPISKEEFIQQYRVLNHWFAKRNAQSTLSTTPLYLQLLSRPITAGKRKSGTVAKGLTNATIPFQKINKDIVNNKISDSQLNKSLYLALQDLYQESNLSFSCEKPHPNLPNIRPDILVNAKNKKYIALEFCYTVDDTPGNLAGYVLNKLNTYMKQLEQSFGFESNFR
;
A
#
# COMPACT_ATOMS: atom_id res chain seq x y z
N MET A 1 -2.38 -48.50 51.37
CA MET A 1 -1.23 -47.60 51.34
C MET A 1 -0.47 -47.83 50.02
N THR A 2 -0.75 -47.08 49.00
CA THR A 2 0.12 -46.96 47.81
C THR A 2 -0.44 -45.82 46.92
N ARG A 3 0.31 -44.76 46.79
CA ARG A 3 0.01 -43.56 46.00
C ARG A 3 0.19 -43.88 44.51
N LYS A 4 -0.83 -43.66 43.69
CA LYS A 4 -0.72 -43.58 42.23
C LYS A 4 -0.46 -42.11 41.82
N LYS A 5 0.61 -41.90 41.08
CA LYS A 5 0.92 -40.67 40.37
C LYS A 5 0.05 -40.59 39.10
N SER A 6 -0.68 -39.49 38.93
CA SER A 6 -1.34 -39.10 37.68
C SER A 6 -0.37 -38.23 36.86
N SER A 7 -0.13 -38.65 35.62
CA SER A 7 0.59 -37.84 34.62
C SER A 7 -0.40 -36.91 33.91
N ASN A 8 -0.18 -35.60 34.02
CA ASN A 8 -0.82 -34.60 33.19
C ASN A 8 -0.12 -34.52 31.83
N ASN A 9 -0.87 -34.77 30.79
CA ASN A 9 -0.48 -34.42 29.41
C ASN A 9 -0.98 -33.01 29.13
N ASP A 10 -0.07 -32.07 29.07
CA ASP A 10 -0.33 -30.70 28.56
C ASP A 10 -0.22 -30.71 27.03
N ASN A 11 -1.37 -30.79 26.37
CA ASN A 11 -1.48 -30.47 24.92
C ASN A 11 -1.52 -28.96 24.76
N LYS A 12 -0.39 -28.34 24.40
CA LYS A 12 -0.37 -26.98 23.83
C LYS A 12 -0.56 -27.09 22.31
N PRO A 13 -1.43 -26.29 21.69
CA PRO A 13 -1.51 -26.24 20.23
C PRO A 13 -0.26 -25.54 19.68
N ILE A 14 0.43 -26.21 18.77
CA ILE A 14 1.55 -25.68 18.01
C ILE A 14 0.96 -24.76 16.93
N GLN A 15 1.25 -23.49 17.02
CA GLN A 15 0.91 -22.49 16.02
C GLN A 15 2.00 -22.53 14.93
N LEU A 16 1.73 -23.23 13.83
CA LEU A 16 2.60 -23.25 12.64
C LEU A 16 2.50 -21.89 11.91
N SER A 17 3.63 -21.33 11.58
CA SER A 17 3.70 -20.09 10.80
C SER A 17 3.42 -20.38 9.32
N LEU A 18 2.92 -19.39 8.59
CA LEU A 18 2.63 -19.50 7.16
C LEU A 18 3.87 -19.91 6.32
N PHE A 19 5.07 -19.78 6.87
CA PHE A 19 6.34 -20.16 6.24
C PHE A 19 6.59 -21.67 6.27
N ASP A 20 6.02 -22.38 7.24
CA ASP A 20 6.22 -23.82 7.39
C ASP A 20 5.35 -24.64 6.42
N LEU A 21 4.24 -24.05 5.93
CA LEU A 21 3.35 -24.67 4.96
C LEU A 21 3.93 -24.77 3.53
N PHE A 22 4.89 -23.91 3.18
CA PHE A 22 5.54 -23.95 1.86
C PHE A 22 6.76 -24.89 1.77
N HIS A 23 7.24 -25.43 2.90
CA HIS A 23 8.38 -26.35 2.93
C HIS A 23 8.00 -27.84 2.99
N GLU A 24 6.75 -28.21 3.29
CA GLU A 24 6.32 -29.61 3.32
C GLU A 24 5.94 -30.16 1.93
N ASP A 25 5.48 -29.32 1.00
CA ASP A 25 5.15 -29.78 -0.36
C ASP A 25 6.39 -30.07 -1.24
N ALA A 26 7.58 -29.63 -0.82
CA ALA A 26 8.84 -29.92 -1.52
C ALA A 26 9.51 -31.25 -1.12
N LYS A 27 9.04 -31.93 -0.07
CA LYS A 27 9.63 -33.19 0.43
C LYS A 27 8.92 -34.46 0.00
N ASN A 28 7.74 -34.39 -0.58
CA ASN A 28 6.95 -35.57 -0.96
C ASN A 28 7.02 -35.92 -2.46
N ASN A 29 7.86 -35.29 -3.25
CA ASN A 29 8.04 -35.58 -4.69
C ASN A 29 9.47 -35.98 -5.05
N SER A 30 10.18 -36.67 -4.17
CA SER A 30 11.49 -37.23 -4.51
C SER A 30 11.47 -38.75 -4.36
N ASN A 31 10.93 -39.44 -5.35
CA ASN A 31 11.35 -40.82 -5.63
C ASN A 31 11.25 -41.09 -7.13
N SER A 32 12.43 -41.46 -7.68
CA SER A 32 12.71 -42.01 -8.99
C SER A 32 12.71 -41.04 -10.21
N VAL A 33 13.89 -40.55 -10.58
CA VAL A 33 14.51 -40.75 -11.90
C VAL A 33 16.00 -40.41 -11.80
N GLU A 34 16.81 -41.21 -12.49
CA GLU A 34 18.27 -41.24 -12.48
C GLU A 34 18.99 -39.97 -12.94
N VAL A 35 20.18 -39.86 -12.37
CA VAL A 35 21.24 -38.89 -12.63
C VAL A 35 21.68 -38.86 -14.09
N VAL A 36 21.63 -37.66 -14.74
CA VAL A 36 22.57 -37.28 -15.78
C VAL A 36 23.10 -35.89 -15.38
N GLN A 37 24.37 -35.86 -15.03
CA GLN A 37 25.15 -34.63 -14.89
C GLN A 37 25.33 -33.97 -16.25
N SER A 38 24.92 -32.71 -16.39
CA SER A 38 25.56 -31.78 -17.32
C SER A 38 25.53 -30.38 -16.69
N THR A 39 26.72 -29.87 -16.54
CA THR A 39 27.12 -28.51 -16.24
C THR A 39 26.47 -27.52 -17.20
N ASP A 40 25.77 -26.50 -16.69
CA ASP A 40 25.80 -25.17 -17.25
C ASP A 40 25.40 -24.12 -16.20
N GLN A 41 26.45 -23.47 -15.72
CA GLN A 41 26.37 -22.16 -15.07
C GLN A 41 26.32 -21.12 -16.19
N THR A 42 25.14 -20.67 -16.61
CA THR A 42 24.98 -19.40 -17.36
C THR A 42 23.50 -19.15 -17.63
N ASP A 43 22.73 -18.64 -16.71
CA ASP A 43 21.42 -18.04 -17.01
C ASP A 43 20.93 -16.99 -16.00
N THR A 44 21.83 -16.52 -15.11
CA THR A 44 21.46 -15.45 -14.16
C THR A 44 22.07 -14.07 -14.53
N GLU A 45 22.89 -14.00 -15.56
CA GLU A 45 23.48 -12.72 -16.02
C GLU A 45 22.73 -12.05 -17.19
N PHE A 46 21.73 -12.73 -17.77
CA PHE A 46 21.06 -12.21 -18.98
C PHE A 46 19.93 -11.20 -18.69
N TYR A 47 19.48 -11.07 -17.46
CA TYR A 47 18.41 -10.11 -17.12
C TYR A 47 18.89 -8.75 -16.58
N MET A 48 20.18 -8.61 -16.28
CA MET A 48 20.73 -7.34 -15.79
C MET A 48 21.39 -6.47 -16.86
N ASN A 49 21.71 -7.02 -18.03
CA ASN A 49 22.36 -6.27 -19.12
C ASN A 49 21.42 -5.67 -20.16
N ALA A 50 20.12 -5.93 -20.08
CA ALA A 50 19.13 -5.35 -21.01
C ALA A 50 18.66 -3.93 -20.64
N VAL A 51 19.10 -3.37 -19.52
CA VAL A 51 18.68 -2.04 -19.04
C VAL A 51 19.78 -0.97 -19.26
N GLU A 52 21.02 -1.37 -19.55
CA GLU A 52 22.11 -0.41 -19.78
C GLU A 52 22.37 -0.03 -21.26
N GLU A 53 21.78 -0.70 -22.23
CA GLU A 53 21.98 -0.40 -23.67
C GLU A 53 20.97 0.55 -24.32
N SER A 54 20.00 1.12 -23.57
CA SER A 54 19.00 2.06 -24.13
C SER A 54 19.26 3.55 -23.81
N LEU A 55 20.43 3.89 -23.30
CA LEU A 55 20.76 5.29 -22.92
C LEU A 55 22.04 5.85 -23.57
N SER A 56 22.50 5.30 -24.68
CA SER A 56 23.57 5.90 -25.47
C SER A 56 23.19 5.88 -26.94
N ASP A 57 22.51 6.91 -27.41
CA ASP A 57 22.66 7.46 -28.76
C ASP A 57 21.60 8.54 -28.99
N THR A 58 21.96 9.77 -28.72
CA THR A 58 21.56 10.95 -29.50
C THR A 58 22.46 12.13 -29.09
N ASN A 59 23.57 12.23 -29.79
CA ASN A 59 24.28 13.50 -29.87
C ASN A 59 24.31 13.95 -31.35
N THR A 60 24.21 15.27 -31.47
CA THR A 60 24.55 16.13 -32.64
C THR A 60 23.43 16.48 -33.62
N SER A 61 22.93 17.71 -33.51
CA SER A 61 23.22 18.73 -34.53
C SER A 61 22.85 20.14 -34.05
N VAL A 62 23.82 21.00 -34.19
CA VAL A 62 23.91 22.42 -34.04
C VAL A 62 22.92 23.17 -34.96
N LEU A 63 22.27 24.24 -34.51
CA LEU A 63 22.31 25.55 -35.13
C LEU A 63 21.61 26.62 -34.27
N SER A 64 22.33 27.71 -34.09
CA SER A 64 22.11 29.05 -33.62
C SER A 64 20.71 29.68 -33.87
N ASP A 65 20.13 30.44 -32.89
CA ASP A 65 20.16 31.90 -32.90
C ASP A 65 19.46 32.51 -31.70
N GLU A 66 20.08 33.48 -31.18
CA GLU A 66 19.83 34.68 -30.39
C GLU A 66 18.48 34.94 -29.70
N THR A 67 18.66 35.48 -28.48
CA THR A 67 17.85 36.45 -27.74
C THR A 67 16.56 36.03 -27.09
N ASP A 68 16.66 35.70 -25.78
CA ASP A 68 15.91 36.48 -24.78
C ASP A 68 16.54 36.33 -23.37
N LYS A 69 17.16 37.41 -22.94
CA LYS A 69 17.58 37.61 -21.56
C LYS A 69 16.37 38.00 -20.70
N ASN A 70 16.26 37.31 -19.57
CA ASN A 70 15.52 37.67 -18.37
C ASN A 70 14.33 36.75 -18.05
N LYS A 71 14.65 35.67 -17.30
CA LYS A 71 13.99 35.27 -16.07
C LYS A 71 14.71 34.05 -15.50
N ILE A 72 15.89 34.27 -14.92
CA ILE A 72 16.43 33.34 -13.96
C ILE A 72 15.57 33.54 -12.70
N SER A 73 14.54 32.71 -12.55
CA SER A 73 13.91 32.48 -11.27
C SER A 73 14.99 31.94 -10.32
N LYS A 74 15.33 32.72 -9.31
CA LYS A 74 16.19 32.31 -8.21
C LYS A 74 15.73 30.94 -7.77
N SER A 75 16.53 29.92 -7.99
CA SER A 75 16.31 28.60 -7.41
C SER A 75 16.20 28.79 -5.90
N ALA A 76 15.01 28.58 -5.35
CA ALA A 76 14.81 28.62 -3.92
C ALA A 76 15.79 27.64 -3.26
N ASN A 77 16.46 28.07 -2.20
CA ASN A 77 17.40 27.27 -1.46
C ASN A 77 16.74 25.93 -1.10
N PRO A 78 17.34 24.76 -1.39
CA PRO A 78 16.73 23.45 -1.12
C PRO A 78 16.27 23.28 0.33
N THR A 79 16.89 23.97 1.27
CA THR A 79 16.50 24.02 2.68
C THR A 79 15.20 24.77 2.95
N GLU A 80 14.85 25.80 2.18
CA GLU A 80 13.59 26.53 2.37
C GLU A 80 12.38 25.73 1.91
N THR A 81 12.49 24.96 0.83
CA THR A 81 11.39 24.18 0.29
C THR A 81 11.02 22.97 1.16
N ALA A 82 11.98 22.37 1.87
CA ALA A 82 11.74 21.22 2.73
C ALA A 82 10.96 21.56 4.00
N PHE A 83 11.16 22.73 4.56
CA PHE A 83 10.50 23.17 5.79
C PHE A 83 9.23 23.98 5.54
N ASN A 84 8.97 24.42 4.32
CA ASN A 84 7.76 25.16 3.95
C ASN A 84 6.59 24.24 3.51
N ARG A 85 6.83 22.96 3.30
CA ARG A 85 5.72 22.02 3.04
C ARG A 85 4.97 21.77 4.33
N LEU A 86 3.65 21.91 4.28
CA LEU A 86 2.79 21.37 5.32
C LEU A 86 3.14 19.88 5.48
N PRO A 87 3.30 19.38 6.71
CA PRO A 87 3.52 17.97 6.91
C PRO A 87 2.30 17.26 6.37
N ASN A 88 2.54 16.42 5.37
CA ASN A 88 1.57 15.54 4.72
C ASN A 88 0.30 16.28 4.26
N GLU A 89 0.19 16.50 2.96
CA GLU A 89 -1.11 16.68 2.35
C GLU A 89 -2.00 15.56 2.84
N ILE A 90 -3.10 15.91 3.47
CA ILE A 90 -4.10 14.94 3.86
C ILE A 90 -4.61 14.37 2.55
N LEU A 91 -4.27 13.11 2.29
CA LEU A 91 -4.57 12.46 1.03
C LEU A 91 -6.06 12.17 0.98
N GLU A 92 -6.70 12.57 -0.10
CA GLU A 92 -8.07 12.16 -0.40
C GLU A 92 -8.07 10.70 -0.87
N LEU A 93 -8.94 9.90 -0.27
CA LEU A 93 -9.10 8.50 -0.63
C LEU A 93 -9.89 8.37 -1.94
N ILE A 94 -9.27 7.81 -2.95
CA ILE A 94 -9.90 7.49 -4.22
C ILE A 94 -10.42 6.05 -4.18
N ILE A 95 -11.74 5.90 -4.21
CA ILE A 95 -12.43 4.62 -4.41
C ILE A 95 -13.52 4.87 -5.46
N PRO A 96 -13.40 4.30 -6.68
CA PRO A 96 -14.42 4.43 -7.70
C PRO A 96 -15.70 3.68 -7.28
N GLU A 97 -16.86 4.26 -7.58
CA GLU A 97 -18.15 3.67 -7.26
C GLU A 97 -18.66 2.74 -8.37
N THR A 98 -18.19 2.97 -9.59
CA THR A 98 -18.61 2.21 -10.76
C THR A 98 -17.43 1.70 -11.55
N TYR A 99 -17.66 0.65 -12.36
CA TYR A 99 -16.64 0.15 -13.27
C TYR A 99 -16.25 1.20 -14.33
N GLU A 100 -17.17 2.03 -14.76
CA GLU A 100 -16.94 3.12 -15.71
C GLU A 100 -16.03 4.19 -15.12
N GLU A 101 -16.21 4.55 -13.84
CA GLU A 101 -15.29 5.46 -13.14
C GLU A 101 -13.88 4.86 -13.04
N THR A 102 -13.79 3.55 -12.85
CA THR A 102 -12.52 2.81 -12.88
C THR A 102 -11.78 3.01 -14.20
N LEU A 103 -12.49 3.00 -15.32
CA LEU A 103 -11.92 3.20 -16.66
C LEU A 103 -11.62 4.68 -16.98
N GLN A 104 -12.35 5.61 -16.38
CA GLN A 104 -12.22 7.05 -16.64
C GLN A 104 -11.17 7.72 -15.77
N GLN A 105 -10.93 7.22 -14.57
CA GLN A 105 -9.85 7.74 -13.77
C GLN A 105 -8.56 7.51 -14.55
N GLU A 106 -7.83 8.60 -14.81
CA GLU A 106 -6.59 8.68 -15.57
C GLU A 106 -5.44 7.84 -14.96
N VAL A 107 -5.71 6.60 -14.67
CA VAL A 107 -4.68 5.59 -14.64
C VAL A 107 -4.29 5.39 -16.09
N ASN A 108 -3.57 6.43 -16.64
CA ASN A 108 -2.94 6.43 -17.97
C ASN A 108 -3.55 5.39 -18.92
N GLN A 109 -4.45 5.81 -19.83
CA GLN A 109 -5.08 4.92 -20.82
C GLN A 109 -4.04 4.07 -21.60
N GLN A 110 -2.78 4.51 -21.71
CA GLN A 110 -1.68 3.74 -22.25
C GLN A 110 -1.21 2.60 -21.34
N LYS A 111 -1.49 2.63 -20.03
CA LYS A 111 -1.15 1.53 -19.11
C LYS A 111 -2.26 0.49 -18.93
N ILE A 112 -3.48 0.73 -19.39
CA ILE A 112 -4.58 -0.24 -19.21
C ILE A 112 -4.33 -1.52 -19.99
N SER A 113 -3.81 -1.45 -21.21
CA SER A 113 -3.45 -2.65 -22.00
C SER A 113 -2.21 -3.40 -21.46
N GLN A 114 -1.27 -2.69 -20.81
CA GLN A 114 -0.14 -3.30 -20.11
C GLN A 114 -0.49 -3.74 -18.67
N ASN A 115 -1.61 -3.26 -18.11
CA ASN A 115 -2.02 -3.50 -16.74
C ASN A 115 -3.17 -4.52 -16.57
N LEU A 116 -3.56 -5.27 -17.60
CA LEU A 116 -4.52 -6.37 -17.47
C LEU A 116 -4.10 -7.38 -16.39
N ALA A 117 -2.80 -7.68 -16.31
CA ALA A 117 -2.25 -8.52 -15.26
C ALA A 117 -2.34 -7.89 -13.85
N LEU A 118 -2.22 -6.55 -13.76
CA LEU A 118 -2.38 -5.83 -12.48
C LEU A 118 -3.85 -5.77 -12.07
N MET A 119 -4.77 -5.59 -13.02
CA MET A 119 -6.21 -5.64 -12.74
C MET A 119 -6.65 -7.05 -12.33
N ALA A 120 -6.06 -8.09 -12.88
CA ALA A 120 -6.31 -9.47 -12.44
C ALA A 120 -5.90 -9.74 -10.98
N GLN A 121 -4.84 -9.05 -10.50
CA GLN A 121 -4.42 -9.13 -9.09
C GLN A 121 -5.36 -8.37 -8.15
N PHE A 122 -5.99 -7.32 -8.66
CA PHE A 122 -6.89 -6.46 -7.90
C PHE A 122 -8.30 -7.05 -7.73
N ILE A 123 -8.85 -7.69 -8.79
CA ILE A 123 -10.20 -8.24 -8.77
C ILE A 123 -10.17 -9.64 -8.15
N THR A 124 -10.79 -9.78 -6.98
CA THR A 124 -10.91 -11.06 -6.28
C THR A 124 -11.73 -12.06 -7.11
N PRO A 125 -11.24 -13.28 -7.34
CA PRO A 125 -11.99 -14.32 -8.06
C PRO A 125 -13.28 -14.69 -7.32
N VAL A 126 -14.36 -14.88 -8.07
CA VAL A 126 -15.63 -15.40 -7.52
C VAL A 126 -15.83 -16.80 -8.08
N ILE A 127 -15.08 -17.76 -7.53
CA ILE A 127 -14.89 -19.12 -8.06
C ILE A 127 -16.21 -19.81 -8.41
N GLU A 128 -17.20 -19.75 -7.53
CA GLU A 128 -18.51 -20.39 -7.78
C GLU A 128 -19.17 -19.93 -9.08
N PHE A 129 -19.07 -18.65 -9.40
CA PHE A 129 -19.66 -18.10 -10.62
C PHE A 129 -18.75 -18.29 -11.83
N GLU A 130 -17.44 -18.24 -11.66
CA GLU A 130 -16.47 -18.56 -12.71
C GLU A 130 -16.64 -20.01 -13.19
N GLU A 131 -16.82 -20.98 -12.28
CA GLU A 131 -17.12 -22.37 -12.63
C GLU A 131 -18.41 -22.55 -13.43
N LYS A 132 -19.47 -21.82 -13.09
CA LYS A 132 -20.73 -21.83 -13.84
C LYS A 132 -20.55 -21.27 -15.26
N ILE A 133 -19.77 -20.20 -15.42
CA ILE A 133 -19.42 -19.66 -16.74
C ILE A 133 -18.61 -20.69 -17.54
N ILE A 134 -17.61 -21.34 -16.95
CA ILE A 134 -16.83 -22.39 -17.60
C ILE A 134 -17.73 -23.53 -18.08
N GLN A 135 -18.70 -23.94 -17.26
CA GLN A 135 -19.66 -24.98 -17.65
C GLN A 135 -20.47 -24.56 -18.89
N VAL A 136 -20.97 -23.32 -18.95
CA VAL A 136 -21.71 -22.80 -20.13
C VAL A 136 -20.79 -22.74 -21.35
N VAL A 137 -19.62 -22.11 -21.21
CA VAL A 137 -18.67 -21.89 -22.31
C VAL A 137 -18.14 -23.21 -22.88
N SER A 138 -17.93 -24.22 -22.04
CA SER A 138 -17.45 -25.55 -22.46
C SER A 138 -18.48 -26.30 -23.34
N GLN A 139 -19.74 -25.91 -23.30
CA GLN A 139 -20.80 -26.50 -24.14
C GLN A 139 -20.95 -25.82 -25.51
N ILE A 140 -20.33 -24.65 -25.68
CA ILE A 140 -20.31 -23.94 -26.97
C ILE A 140 -19.41 -24.69 -27.93
N LYS A 141 -19.99 -25.43 -28.88
CA LYS A 141 -19.25 -26.16 -29.96
C LYS A 141 -19.52 -25.55 -31.33
N LEU A 142 -20.72 -25.78 -31.85
CA LEU A 142 -21.14 -25.29 -33.15
C LEU A 142 -22.20 -24.18 -33.07
N SER A 143 -22.84 -24.04 -31.92
CA SER A 143 -23.90 -23.05 -31.69
C SER A 143 -23.61 -22.24 -30.41
N GLY A 144 -24.04 -20.98 -30.42
CA GLY A 144 -23.94 -20.06 -29.31
C GLY A 144 -25.03 -20.23 -28.27
N TYR A 145 -24.85 -19.54 -27.13
CA TYR A 145 -25.82 -19.47 -26.05
C TYR A 145 -26.06 -18.05 -25.58
N LEU A 146 -27.30 -17.80 -25.12
CA LEU A 146 -27.72 -16.63 -24.35
C LEU A 146 -27.68 -16.99 -22.85
N LEU A 147 -27.04 -16.13 -22.04
CA LEU A 147 -26.99 -16.25 -20.60
C LEU A 147 -27.48 -14.95 -19.97
N PHE A 148 -28.57 -14.98 -19.25
CA PHE A 148 -28.96 -13.85 -18.40
C PHE A 148 -28.13 -13.85 -17.11
N LEU A 149 -27.50 -12.71 -16.80
CA LEU A 149 -26.80 -12.51 -15.55
C LEU A 149 -27.66 -11.63 -14.63
N TYR A 150 -28.40 -12.26 -13.75
CA TYR A 150 -29.25 -11.58 -12.79
C TYR A 150 -28.45 -11.21 -11.53
N GLY A 151 -28.66 -10.02 -11.02
CA GLY A 151 -28.13 -9.57 -9.73
C GLY A 151 -28.46 -8.10 -9.48
N ILE A 152 -28.64 -7.72 -8.23
CA ILE A 152 -28.99 -6.35 -7.85
C ILE A 152 -27.91 -5.33 -8.26
N SER A 153 -28.29 -4.05 -8.34
CA SER A 153 -27.36 -2.98 -8.71
C SER A 153 -26.25 -2.85 -7.65
N GLY A 154 -25.01 -2.68 -8.09
CA GLY A 154 -23.86 -2.49 -7.18
C GLY A 154 -23.25 -3.78 -6.62
N VAL A 155 -23.76 -4.95 -7.00
CA VAL A 155 -23.23 -6.25 -6.55
C VAL A 155 -21.90 -6.64 -7.22
N GLY A 156 -21.50 -5.92 -8.29
CA GLY A 156 -20.24 -6.15 -9.00
C GLY A 156 -20.36 -6.89 -10.34
N LYS A 157 -21.55 -6.96 -10.96
CA LYS A 157 -21.76 -7.65 -12.26
C LYS A 157 -20.78 -7.23 -13.34
N SER A 158 -20.66 -5.91 -13.59
CA SER A 158 -19.80 -5.39 -14.66
C SER A 158 -18.31 -5.73 -14.42
N THR A 159 -17.85 -5.63 -13.17
CA THR A 159 -16.49 -6.01 -12.78
C THR A 159 -16.26 -7.52 -12.97
N PHE A 160 -17.23 -8.34 -12.56
CA PHE A 160 -17.16 -9.80 -12.75
C PHE A 160 -17.06 -10.15 -14.24
N ILE A 161 -17.97 -9.63 -15.07
CA ILE A 161 -17.96 -9.90 -16.51
C ILE A 161 -16.62 -9.50 -17.13
N SER A 162 -16.16 -8.29 -16.86
CA SER A 162 -14.89 -7.80 -17.41
C SER A 162 -13.69 -8.63 -16.96
N SER A 163 -13.75 -9.21 -15.76
CA SER A 163 -12.66 -10.06 -15.25
C SER A 163 -12.53 -11.40 -15.98
N LEU A 164 -13.57 -11.88 -16.62
CA LEU A 164 -13.57 -13.20 -17.30
C LEU A 164 -12.53 -13.27 -18.43
N GLU A 165 -12.26 -12.16 -19.12
CA GLU A 165 -11.25 -12.09 -20.18
C GLU A 165 -9.83 -12.26 -19.66
N TRP A 166 -9.57 -11.89 -18.39
CA TRP A 166 -8.24 -11.93 -17.79
C TRP A 166 -7.93 -13.23 -17.05
N ARG A 167 -8.93 -14.07 -16.86
CA ARG A 167 -8.81 -15.35 -16.18
C ARG A 167 -8.34 -16.43 -17.15
N SER A 168 -7.09 -16.84 -17.08
CA SER A 168 -6.48 -17.83 -17.99
C SER A 168 -7.18 -19.20 -17.97
N HIS A 169 -7.89 -19.54 -16.87
CA HIS A 169 -8.64 -20.79 -16.73
C HIS A 169 -10.05 -20.73 -17.36
N ILE A 170 -10.53 -19.54 -17.75
CA ILE A 170 -11.80 -19.35 -18.41
C ILE A 170 -11.55 -19.31 -19.92
N PRO A 171 -12.16 -20.20 -20.72
CA PRO A 171 -11.86 -20.30 -22.15
C PRO A 171 -12.60 -19.21 -22.96
N ILE A 172 -12.50 -17.96 -22.55
CA ILE A 172 -13.02 -16.77 -23.26
C ILE A 172 -11.80 -15.96 -23.71
N LYS A 173 -11.65 -15.77 -25.01
CA LYS A 173 -10.53 -15.01 -25.57
C LYS A 173 -10.76 -13.51 -25.56
N LYS A 174 -12.00 -13.10 -25.87
CA LYS A 174 -12.35 -11.68 -26.01
C LYS A 174 -13.76 -11.43 -25.53
N ILE A 175 -13.92 -10.34 -24.81
CA ILE A 175 -15.21 -9.82 -24.40
C ILE A 175 -15.47 -8.49 -25.12
N HIS A 176 -16.62 -8.38 -25.76
CA HIS A 176 -17.05 -7.14 -26.40
C HIS A 176 -18.34 -6.63 -25.77
N SER A 177 -18.28 -5.48 -25.09
CA SER A 177 -19.46 -4.86 -24.48
C SER A 177 -20.14 -3.90 -25.46
N ILE A 178 -21.41 -4.10 -25.71
CA ILE A 178 -22.26 -3.22 -26.49
C ILE A 178 -23.11 -2.39 -25.53
N ASN A 179 -22.80 -1.10 -25.43
CA ASN A 179 -23.56 -0.16 -24.61
C ASN A 179 -24.81 0.28 -25.36
N ALA A 180 -25.95 -0.25 -24.97
CA ALA A 180 -27.26 0.03 -25.62
C ALA A 180 -27.74 1.49 -25.46
N ARG A 181 -27.19 2.27 -24.53
CA ARG A 181 -27.46 3.73 -24.42
C ARG A 181 -26.82 4.54 -25.55
N LYS A 182 -25.74 4.03 -26.14
CA LYS A 182 -25.03 4.72 -27.23
C LYS A 182 -25.60 4.42 -28.60
N LEU A 183 -26.62 3.57 -28.70
CA LEU A 183 -27.35 3.35 -29.94
C LEU A 183 -28.17 4.60 -30.23
N THR A 184 -28.05 5.14 -31.43
CA THR A 184 -28.42 6.52 -31.79
C THR A 184 -29.92 6.78 -31.93
N SER A 185 -30.74 5.73 -31.85
CA SER A 185 -32.17 5.85 -32.06
C SER A 185 -32.93 6.05 -30.73
N ASP A 186 -33.58 7.18 -30.58
CA ASP A 186 -34.57 7.41 -29.50
C ASP A 186 -35.88 6.61 -29.75
N ASN A 187 -36.06 6.04 -30.94
CA ASN A 187 -37.18 5.21 -31.26
C ASN A 187 -36.89 3.76 -30.86
N SER A 188 -37.71 3.26 -29.93
CA SER A 188 -37.59 1.91 -29.38
C SER A 188 -37.57 0.82 -30.46
N ASP A 189 -38.36 0.97 -31.53
CA ASP A 189 -38.46 0.01 -32.63
C ASP A 189 -37.15 -0.12 -33.45
N VAL A 190 -36.41 0.95 -33.55
CA VAL A 190 -35.13 1.00 -34.28
C VAL A 190 -33.99 0.48 -33.42
N LYS A 191 -34.08 0.67 -32.12
CA LYS A 191 -33.03 0.33 -31.17
C LYS A 191 -32.67 -1.15 -31.16
N LEU A 192 -33.67 -2.04 -31.14
CA LEU A 192 -33.42 -3.50 -31.18
C LEU A 192 -32.82 -3.95 -32.53
N LYS A 193 -33.23 -3.33 -33.64
CA LYS A 193 -32.64 -3.62 -34.96
C LYS A 193 -31.18 -3.16 -35.04
N GLU A 194 -30.90 -1.98 -34.51
CA GLU A 194 -29.54 -1.46 -34.45
C GLU A 194 -28.65 -2.30 -33.53
N LEU A 195 -29.17 -2.73 -32.37
CA LEU A 195 -28.47 -3.66 -31.47
C LEU A 195 -28.12 -4.97 -32.18
N LEU A 196 -29.09 -5.59 -32.87
CA LEU A 196 -28.84 -6.83 -33.62
C LEU A 196 -27.82 -6.64 -34.74
N LYS A 197 -27.92 -5.54 -35.47
CA LYS A 197 -26.92 -5.18 -36.50
C LYS A 197 -25.53 -5.07 -35.90
N ARG A 198 -25.39 -4.41 -34.75
CA ARG A 198 -24.12 -4.27 -34.08
C ARG A 198 -23.56 -5.59 -33.56
N ILE A 199 -24.42 -6.45 -32.99
CA ILE A 199 -24.04 -7.81 -32.61
C ILE A 199 -23.47 -8.58 -33.81
N ASN A 200 -24.16 -8.55 -34.97
CA ASN A 200 -23.69 -9.20 -36.19
C ASN A 200 -22.33 -8.67 -36.66
N GLU A 201 -22.18 -7.35 -36.80
CA GLU A 201 -20.94 -6.72 -37.23
C GLU A 201 -19.75 -7.14 -36.37
N VAL A 202 -19.93 -7.10 -35.04
CA VAL A 202 -18.84 -7.45 -34.10
C VAL A 202 -18.54 -8.95 -34.16
N THR A 203 -19.57 -9.80 -34.32
CA THR A 203 -19.42 -11.24 -34.46
C THR A 203 -18.66 -11.60 -35.74
N GLU A 204 -19.10 -11.08 -36.88
CA GLU A 204 -18.43 -11.31 -38.17
C GLU A 204 -16.96 -10.86 -38.15
N THR A 205 -16.69 -9.67 -37.60
CA THR A 205 -15.32 -9.15 -37.47
C THR A 205 -14.45 -10.11 -36.67
N PHE A 206 -14.91 -10.57 -35.51
CA PHE A 206 -14.13 -11.48 -34.65
C PHE A 206 -13.83 -12.82 -35.36
N PHE A 207 -14.83 -13.44 -36.00
CA PHE A 207 -14.64 -14.73 -36.66
C PHE A 207 -13.84 -14.63 -37.97
N GLN A 208 -13.85 -13.48 -38.63
CA GLN A 208 -12.95 -13.21 -39.77
C GLN A 208 -11.48 -13.05 -39.32
N GLU A 209 -11.24 -12.30 -38.24
CA GLU A 209 -9.91 -12.08 -37.69
C GLU A 209 -9.26 -13.38 -37.15
N THR A 210 -10.06 -14.30 -36.63
CA THR A 210 -9.60 -15.56 -36.02
C THR A 210 -9.55 -16.74 -36.99
N ASN A 211 -9.70 -16.50 -38.30
CA ASN A 211 -9.71 -17.55 -39.33
C ASN A 211 -10.64 -18.74 -39.03
N ASN A 212 -11.81 -18.47 -38.47
CA ASN A 212 -12.84 -19.46 -38.15
C ASN A 212 -12.36 -20.68 -37.35
N ARG A 213 -11.50 -20.50 -36.35
CA ARG A 213 -11.11 -21.56 -35.41
C ARG A 213 -11.94 -21.50 -34.11
N PRO A 214 -13.22 -21.85 -34.12
CA PRO A 214 -14.11 -21.69 -32.97
C PRO A 214 -13.86 -22.71 -31.85
N GLU A 215 -13.09 -23.75 -32.09
CA GLU A 215 -12.94 -24.84 -31.12
C GLU A 215 -12.08 -24.48 -29.91
N GLN A 216 -11.11 -23.58 -30.06
CA GLN A 216 -10.17 -23.22 -29.01
C GLN A 216 -10.42 -21.86 -28.37
N GLU A 217 -11.08 -20.94 -29.06
CA GLU A 217 -11.21 -19.55 -28.63
C GLU A 217 -12.68 -19.12 -28.68
N LYS A 218 -13.25 -18.84 -27.49
CA LYS A 218 -14.65 -18.45 -27.38
C LYS A 218 -14.79 -16.93 -27.34
N PHE A 219 -15.78 -16.44 -28.05
CA PHE A 219 -16.16 -15.04 -28.09
C PHE A 219 -17.34 -14.77 -27.19
N CYS A 220 -17.28 -13.68 -26.41
CA CYS A 220 -18.35 -13.26 -25.53
C CYS A 220 -18.79 -11.84 -25.88
N ILE A 221 -20.09 -11.63 -26.07
CA ILE A 221 -20.69 -10.31 -26.22
C ILE A 221 -21.51 -10.00 -24.97
N VAL A 222 -21.39 -8.78 -24.47
CA VAL A 222 -22.18 -8.27 -23.34
C VAL A 222 -23.15 -7.21 -23.85
N ILE A 223 -24.46 -7.40 -23.60
CA ILE A 223 -25.47 -6.38 -23.89
C ILE A 223 -25.68 -5.56 -22.62
N ASP A 224 -25.04 -4.40 -22.56
CA ASP A 224 -25.05 -3.55 -21.37
C ASP A 224 -26.07 -2.40 -21.50
N TYR A 225 -26.64 -1.95 -20.36
CA TYR A 225 -27.63 -0.87 -20.28
C TYR A 225 -28.94 -1.10 -21.04
N LEU A 226 -29.36 -2.33 -21.23
CA LEU A 226 -30.68 -2.70 -21.69
C LEU A 226 -31.23 -3.77 -20.75
N GLU A 227 -31.79 -3.36 -19.63
CA GLU A 227 -32.19 -4.27 -18.55
C GLU A 227 -33.65 -4.75 -18.67
N ASN A 228 -34.45 -4.07 -19.46
CA ASN A 228 -35.85 -4.47 -19.73
C ASN A 228 -36.26 -4.17 -21.19
N LEU A 229 -37.35 -4.78 -21.60
CA LEU A 229 -37.93 -4.63 -22.92
C LEU A 229 -39.41 -4.16 -22.87
N GLN A 230 -39.86 -3.58 -21.74
CA GLN A 230 -41.27 -3.20 -21.54
C GLN A 230 -41.72 -2.08 -22.48
N ASP A 231 -40.79 -1.17 -22.83
CA ASP A 231 -41.04 -0.05 -23.72
C ASP A 231 -40.91 -0.41 -25.21
N GLN A 232 -40.71 -1.71 -25.52
CA GLN A 232 -40.53 -2.20 -26.88
C GLN A 232 -41.84 -2.84 -27.41
N ASP A 233 -42.14 -2.63 -28.69
CA ASP A 233 -43.25 -3.36 -29.32
C ASP A 233 -42.96 -4.87 -29.33
N GLU A 234 -43.92 -5.66 -28.87
CA GLU A 234 -43.82 -7.12 -28.78
C GLU A 234 -43.40 -7.78 -30.10
N LYS A 235 -43.84 -7.25 -31.25
CA LYS A 235 -43.46 -7.76 -32.58
C LYS A 235 -41.96 -7.58 -32.82
N ASN A 236 -41.39 -6.45 -32.40
CA ASN A 236 -39.96 -6.14 -32.56
C ASN A 236 -39.13 -6.99 -31.60
N VAL A 237 -39.60 -7.20 -30.36
CA VAL A 237 -38.96 -8.11 -29.42
C VAL A 237 -38.93 -9.54 -29.96
N ARG A 238 -40.09 -10.01 -30.50
CA ARG A 238 -40.17 -11.32 -31.13
C ARG A 238 -39.24 -11.46 -32.34
N ALA A 239 -39.19 -10.45 -33.21
CA ALA A 239 -38.29 -10.46 -34.36
C ALA A 239 -36.82 -10.49 -33.91
N PHE A 240 -36.44 -9.69 -32.92
CA PHE A 240 -35.09 -9.67 -32.36
C PHE A 240 -34.65 -11.05 -31.85
N PHE A 241 -35.45 -11.73 -31.01
CA PHE A 241 -35.07 -13.05 -30.50
C PHE A 241 -35.08 -14.14 -31.58
N ARG A 242 -35.94 -14.04 -32.58
CA ARG A 242 -35.91 -14.95 -33.72
C ARG A 242 -34.60 -14.83 -34.49
N ASP A 243 -34.17 -13.60 -34.78
CA ASP A 243 -32.98 -13.33 -35.57
C ASP A 243 -31.73 -13.62 -34.76
N LEU A 244 -31.73 -13.34 -33.45
CA LEU A 244 -30.70 -13.74 -32.51
C LEU A 244 -30.50 -15.26 -32.43
N ASN A 245 -31.62 -16.03 -32.46
CA ASN A 245 -31.55 -17.48 -32.52
C ASN A 245 -30.95 -17.98 -33.84
N GLY A 246 -31.13 -17.26 -34.95
CA GLY A 246 -30.44 -17.48 -36.21
C GLY A 246 -28.93 -17.34 -36.05
N LEU A 247 -28.49 -16.24 -35.46
CA LEU A 247 -27.07 -15.95 -35.19
C LEU A 247 -26.41 -17.05 -34.34
N PHE A 248 -27.07 -17.54 -33.30
CA PHE A 248 -26.52 -18.62 -32.45
C PHE A 248 -26.33 -19.95 -33.19
N ARG A 249 -27.08 -20.19 -34.28
CA ARG A 249 -26.90 -21.38 -35.13
C ARG A 249 -25.73 -21.25 -36.07
N GLU A 250 -25.32 -20.00 -36.40
CA GLU A 250 -24.25 -19.70 -37.33
C GLU A 250 -22.90 -19.55 -36.60
N TYR A 251 -22.92 -18.99 -35.39
CA TYR A 251 -21.73 -18.64 -34.66
C TYR A 251 -21.68 -19.20 -33.22
N PRO A 252 -20.57 -19.87 -32.84
CA PRO A 252 -20.42 -20.42 -31.50
C PRO A 252 -19.91 -19.35 -30.51
N LEU A 253 -20.81 -18.47 -30.08
CA LEU A 253 -20.50 -17.36 -29.16
C LEU A 253 -21.38 -17.41 -27.90
N LEU A 254 -20.94 -16.72 -26.85
CA LEU A 254 -21.71 -16.46 -25.65
C LEU A 254 -22.24 -15.03 -25.68
N ILE A 255 -23.55 -14.85 -25.46
CA ILE A 255 -24.09 -13.52 -25.14
C ILE A 255 -24.46 -13.50 -23.66
N ILE A 256 -23.84 -12.60 -22.90
CA ILE A 256 -24.21 -12.32 -21.51
C ILE A 256 -25.05 -11.06 -21.48
N TRP A 257 -26.22 -11.17 -20.86
CA TRP A 257 -27.18 -10.07 -20.75
C TRP A 257 -27.43 -9.77 -19.26
N PRO A 258 -26.81 -8.73 -18.69
CA PRO A 258 -27.03 -8.33 -17.30
C PRO A 258 -28.45 -7.80 -17.10
N VAL A 259 -29.13 -8.26 -16.04
CA VAL A 259 -30.46 -7.82 -15.62
C VAL A 259 -30.46 -7.55 -14.12
N THR A 260 -31.14 -6.51 -13.68
CA THR A 260 -31.16 -6.08 -12.27
C THR A 260 -32.47 -6.41 -11.57
N ASP A 261 -33.60 -6.39 -12.30
CA ASP A 261 -34.91 -6.70 -11.76
C ASP A 261 -35.36 -8.12 -12.14
N LYS A 262 -35.94 -8.84 -11.17
CA LYS A 262 -36.35 -10.23 -11.36
C LYS A 262 -37.55 -10.37 -12.31
N LYS A 263 -38.44 -9.40 -12.25
CA LYS A 263 -39.65 -9.40 -13.10
C LYS A 263 -39.29 -9.14 -14.57
N ASP A 264 -38.32 -8.24 -14.79
CA ASP A 264 -37.78 -7.98 -16.12
C ASP A 264 -37.09 -9.23 -16.67
N LEU A 265 -36.30 -9.92 -15.84
CA LEU A 265 -35.65 -11.18 -16.18
C LEU A 265 -36.69 -12.24 -16.64
N GLU A 266 -37.75 -12.46 -15.84
CA GLU A 266 -38.81 -13.43 -16.16
C GLU A 266 -39.47 -13.10 -17.50
N THR A 267 -39.82 -11.84 -17.72
CA THR A 267 -40.41 -11.37 -18.98
C THR A 267 -39.46 -11.61 -20.17
N MET A 268 -38.20 -11.27 -20.05
CA MET A 268 -37.19 -11.46 -21.11
C MET A 268 -36.95 -12.94 -21.41
N GLN A 269 -36.92 -13.78 -20.36
CA GLN A 269 -36.79 -15.22 -20.53
C GLN A 269 -38.00 -15.83 -21.26
N ASP A 270 -39.20 -15.41 -20.94
CA ASP A 270 -40.45 -15.91 -21.58
C ASP A 270 -40.46 -15.55 -23.06
N PHE A 271 -40.08 -14.33 -23.41
CA PHE A 271 -39.92 -13.96 -24.82
C PHE A 271 -38.87 -14.84 -25.52
N ALA A 272 -37.66 -14.99 -24.96
CA ALA A 272 -36.61 -15.77 -25.58
C ALA A 272 -37.00 -17.27 -25.71
N LYS A 273 -37.57 -17.88 -24.66
CA LYS A 273 -38.01 -19.29 -24.65
C LYS A 273 -39.13 -19.55 -25.62
N SER A 274 -40.01 -18.55 -25.88
CA SER A 274 -41.08 -18.68 -26.86
C SER A 274 -40.60 -18.95 -28.28
N PHE A 275 -39.35 -18.60 -28.60
CA PHE A 275 -38.74 -18.87 -29.90
C PHE A 275 -37.90 -20.14 -29.91
N SER A 276 -37.05 -20.35 -28.93
CA SER A 276 -36.23 -21.55 -28.86
C SER A 276 -35.63 -21.75 -27.46
N SER A 277 -35.94 -22.89 -26.87
CA SER A 277 -35.29 -23.32 -25.63
C SER A 277 -33.80 -23.66 -25.83
N THR A 278 -33.37 -23.88 -27.08
CA THR A 278 -31.96 -24.19 -27.41
C THR A 278 -31.06 -22.99 -27.39
N MET A 279 -31.60 -21.77 -27.29
CA MET A 279 -30.80 -20.55 -27.09
C MET A 279 -30.08 -20.55 -25.72
N PHE A 280 -30.53 -21.39 -24.79
CA PHE A 280 -30.00 -21.46 -23.45
C PHE A 280 -29.30 -22.79 -23.19
N TYR A 281 -28.23 -22.72 -22.39
CA TYR A 281 -27.76 -23.96 -21.79
C TYR A 281 -28.74 -24.41 -20.71
N GLN A 282 -29.39 -25.53 -20.90
CA GLN A 282 -30.54 -25.96 -20.07
C GLN A 282 -30.26 -26.08 -18.58
N LYS A 283 -29.01 -26.42 -18.21
CA LYS A 283 -28.62 -26.54 -16.80
C LYS A 283 -28.42 -25.19 -16.12
N ILE A 284 -28.02 -24.16 -16.89
CA ILE A 284 -27.72 -22.80 -16.39
C ILE A 284 -28.31 -21.79 -17.40
N PRO A 285 -29.63 -21.63 -17.45
CA PRO A 285 -30.27 -20.64 -18.36
C PRO A 285 -30.10 -19.22 -17.85
N THR A 286 -29.86 -19.06 -16.55
CA THR A 286 -29.62 -17.80 -15.84
C THR A 286 -28.57 -18.02 -14.79
N LEU A 287 -27.69 -17.05 -14.62
CA LEU A 287 -26.74 -16.99 -13.54
C LEU A 287 -27.18 -15.94 -12.53
N GLU A 288 -27.62 -16.36 -11.36
CA GLU A 288 -27.96 -15.47 -10.25
C GLU A 288 -26.66 -15.07 -9.54
N PHE A 289 -26.19 -13.84 -9.81
CA PHE A 289 -24.92 -13.34 -9.29
C PHE A 289 -25.16 -12.54 -8.01
N THR A 290 -24.73 -13.07 -6.88
CA THR A 290 -24.84 -12.45 -5.55
C THR A 290 -23.59 -11.67 -5.14
N GLY A 291 -22.59 -11.60 -6.02
CA GLY A 291 -21.33 -10.93 -5.73
C GLY A 291 -20.32 -11.80 -5.00
N PRO A 292 -19.19 -11.22 -4.59
CA PRO A 292 -18.19 -11.91 -3.79
C PRO A 292 -18.73 -12.23 -2.39
N PRO A 293 -18.19 -13.27 -1.71
CA PRO A 293 -18.50 -13.55 -0.30
C PRO A 293 -18.18 -12.35 0.59
N ILE A 294 -18.97 -12.17 1.65
CA ILE A 294 -18.80 -11.04 2.58
C ILE A 294 -17.43 -11.05 3.27
N GLU A 295 -16.86 -12.21 3.48
CA GLU A 295 -15.54 -12.42 4.07
C GLU A 295 -14.43 -11.80 3.22
N GLU A 296 -14.64 -11.70 1.91
CA GLU A 296 -13.69 -11.09 0.96
C GLU A 296 -13.81 -9.56 0.87
N TYR A 297 -14.86 -8.95 1.41
CA TYR A 297 -15.09 -7.51 1.33
C TYR A 297 -13.91 -6.68 1.86
N PRO A 298 -13.29 -7.01 3.01
CA PRO A 298 -12.10 -6.29 3.49
C PRO A 298 -10.92 -6.40 2.53
N THR A 299 -10.69 -7.57 1.96
CA THR A 299 -9.61 -7.81 0.99
C THR A 299 -9.84 -7.01 -0.28
N ILE A 300 -11.05 -7.04 -0.81
CA ILE A 300 -11.45 -6.27 -2.00
C ILE A 300 -11.23 -4.78 -1.76
N ALA A 301 -11.67 -4.26 -0.61
CA ALA A 301 -11.52 -2.84 -0.29
C ALA A 301 -10.04 -2.44 -0.21
N LYS A 302 -9.19 -3.22 0.45
CA LYS A 302 -7.75 -2.95 0.56
C LYS A 302 -7.06 -2.98 -0.79
N ASN A 303 -7.38 -3.96 -1.63
CA ASN A 303 -6.86 -4.06 -2.98
C ASN A 303 -7.30 -2.87 -3.84
N THR A 304 -8.57 -2.46 -3.74
CA THR A 304 -9.11 -1.27 -4.40
C THR A 304 -8.36 -0.02 -3.97
N ILE A 305 -8.16 0.16 -2.67
CA ILE A 305 -7.40 1.29 -2.13
C ILE A 305 -5.98 1.30 -2.68
N ALA A 306 -5.26 0.19 -2.60
CA ALA A 306 -3.89 0.11 -3.08
C ALA A 306 -3.77 0.39 -4.58
N PHE A 307 -4.70 -0.14 -5.37
CA PHE A 307 -4.67 0.00 -6.83
C PHE A 307 -4.90 1.45 -7.27
N PHE A 308 -5.95 2.12 -6.76
CA PHE A 308 -6.31 3.49 -7.18
C PHE A 308 -5.49 4.59 -6.52
N ASN A 309 -4.74 4.26 -5.47
CA ASN A 309 -3.98 5.24 -4.71
C ASN A 309 -2.46 4.97 -4.76
N GLN A 310 -1.93 4.53 -5.91
CA GLN A 310 -0.49 4.39 -6.17
C GLN A 310 0.23 3.43 -5.19
N GLY A 311 -0.42 2.32 -4.84
CA GLY A 311 0.12 1.33 -3.90
C GLY A 311 0.04 1.74 -2.42
N ARG A 312 -0.60 2.88 -2.10
CA ARG A 312 -0.82 3.32 -0.72
C ARG A 312 -1.77 2.38 0.00
N THR A 313 -1.55 2.24 1.29
CA THR A 313 -2.37 1.37 2.14
C THR A 313 -3.53 2.12 2.77
N CYS A 314 -4.51 1.41 3.31
CA CYS A 314 -5.64 2.00 4.04
C CYS A 314 -5.20 2.92 5.19
N TYR A 315 -4.04 2.67 5.80
CA TYR A 315 -3.50 3.46 6.90
C TYR A 315 -3.09 4.88 6.49
N ASP A 316 -2.69 5.07 5.24
CA ASP A 316 -2.39 6.39 4.68
C ASP A 316 -3.64 7.29 4.62
N PHE A 317 -4.83 6.67 4.66
CA PHE A 317 -6.14 7.32 4.61
C PHE A 317 -6.89 7.27 5.95
N GLN A 318 -6.15 7.10 7.05
CA GLN A 318 -6.70 7.04 8.42
C GLN A 318 -7.67 5.87 8.66
N LEU A 319 -7.54 4.79 7.90
CA LEU A 319 -8.30 3.55 8.04
C LEU A 319 -7.40 2.45 8.62
N ASN A 320 -8.01 1.48 9.29
CA ASN A 320 -7.31 0.31 9.84
C ASN A 320 -8.16 -0.96 9.66
N ASP A 321 -7.56 -2.12 9.92
CA ASP A 321 -8.21 -3.42 9.72
C ASP A 321 -9.51 -3.59 10.51
N GLU A 322 -9.61 -2.98 11.69
CA GLU A 322 -10.79 -3.09 12.53
C GLU A 322 -11.98 -2.31 11.94
N ASP A 323 -11.74 -1.24 11.19
CA ASP A 323 -12.79 -0.46 10.55
C ASP A 323 -13.55 -1.29 9.52
N PHE A 324 -12.81 -2.03 8.69
CA PHE A 324 -13.40 -2.91 7.68
C PHE A 324 -14.30 -3.96 8.30
N ASN A 325 -13.83 -4.62 9.35
CA ASN A 325 -14.58 -5.66 10.06
C ASN A 325 -15.77 -5.07 10.85
N LYS A 326 -15.62 -3.87 11.42
CA LYS A 326 -16.68 -3.20 12.16
C LYS A 326 -17.85 -2.80 11.25
N ILE A 327 -17.58 -2.31 10.05
CA ILE A 327 -18.61 -2.00 9.06
C ILE A 327 -19.38 -3.28 8.71
N ILE A 328 -18.70 -4.40 8.47
CA ILE A 328 -19.34 -5.69 8.21
C ILE A 328 -20.25 -6.09 9.35
N LYS A 329 -19.70 -6.16 10.57
CA LYS A 329 -20.43 -6.57 11.75
C LYS A 329 -21.66 -5.72 12.03
N ASN A 330 -21.55 -4.40 11.87
CA ASN A 330 -22.64 -3.48 12.21
C ASN A 330 -23.75 -3.43 11.18
N LYS A 331 -23.46 -3.67 9.90
CA LYS A 331 -24.40 -3.35 8.82
C LYS A 331 -24.67 -4.49 7.85
N TYR A 332 -23.81 -5.50 7.81
CA TYR A 332 -23.85 -6.54 6.76
C TYR A 332 -24.01 -7.96 7.30
N GLU A 333 -23.55 -8.27 8.52
CA GLU A 333 -23.55 -9.62 9.08
C GLU A 333 -24.94 -10.26 9.13
N GLU A 334 -25.98 -9.44 9.40
CA GLU A 334 -27.37 -9.88 9.50
C GLU A 334 -28.14 -9.75 8.16
N LYS A 335 -27.51 -9.21 7.11
CA LYS A 335 -28.18 -9.07 5.80
C LYS A 335 -28.20 -10.40 5.05
N PRO A 336 -29.33 -10.72 4.38
CA PRO A 336 -29.37 -11.87 3.49
C PRO A 336 -28.42 -11.68 2.29
N LYS A 337 -27.86 -12.78 1.79
CA LYS A 337 -26.83 -12.77 0.74
C LYS A 337 -27.24 -12.03 -0.54
N ASP A 338 -28.52 -12.08 -0.89
CA ASP A 338 -29.10 -11.40 -2.05
C ASP A 338 -29.23 -9.88 -1.88
N ARG A 339 -28.94 -9.34 -0.68
CA ARG A 339 -28.95 -7.90 -0.36
C ARG A 339 -27.57 -7.35 0.01
N LEU A 340 -26.51 -8.13 -0.19
CA LEU A 340 -25.16 -7.69 0.03
C LEU A 340 -24.67 -6.89 -1.19
N ILE A 341 -24.32 -5.62 -0.99
CA ILE A 341 -23.90 -4.69 -2.04
C ILE A 341 -22.48 -4.22 -1.75
N ILE A 342 -21.52 -4.70 -2.52
CA ILE A 342 -20.11 -4.33 -2.37
C ILE A 342 -19.87 -2.83 -2.60
N ARG A 343 -20.61 -2.21 -3.53
CA ARG A 343 -20.54 -0.75 -3.78
C ARG A 343 -20.86 0.06 -2.53
N ASP A 344 -21.90 -0.31 -1.79
CA ASP A 344 -22.29 0.40 -0.57
C ASP A 344 -21.23 0.24 0.52
N TYR A 345 -20.62 -0.94 0.63
CA TYR A 345 -19.52 -1.18 1.54
C TYR A 345 -18.30 -0.31 1.23
N LEU A 346 -17.91 -0.21 -0.04
CA LEU A 346 -16.80 0.65 -0.48
C LEU A 346 -17.10 2.13 -0.24
N ARG A 347 -18.37 2.56 -0.46
CA ARG A 347 -18.81 3.92 -0.17
C ARG A 347 -18.69 4.25 1.32
N GLU A 348 -19.10 3.36 2.20
CA GLU A 348 -18.97 3.58 3.65
C GLU A 348 -17.52 3.70 4.11
N ILE A 349 -16.62 2.93 3.52
CA ILE A 349 -15.18 3.05 3.79
C ILE A 349 -14.67 4.42 3.35
N ARG A 350 -15.05 4.88 2.16
CA ARG A 350 -14.69 6.21 1.66
C ARG A 350 -15.24 7.33 2.56
N ASP A 351 -16.49 7.23 2.96
CA ASP A 351 -17.15 8.22 3.80
C ASP A 351 -16.51 8.26 5.20
N LEU A 352 -16.18 7.11 5.79
CA LEU A 352 -15.44 7.04 7.05
C LEU A 352 -14.06 7.71 6.94
N SER A 353 -13.33 7.47 5.87
CA SER A 353 -12.04 8.14 5.62
C SER A 353 -12.22 9.66 5.49
N ARG A 354 -13.24 10.09 4.75
CA ARG A 354 -13.55 11.51 4.57
C ARG A 354 -13.87 12.20 5.89
N ASP A 355 -14.72 11.61 6.71
CA ASP A 355 -15.09 12.16 8.02
C ASP A 355 -13.86 12.32 8.92
N ARG A 356 -13.00 11.32 8.97
CA ARG A 356 -11.75 11.38 9.74
C ARG A 356 -10.78 12.43 9.18
N THR A 357 -10.68 12.52 7.88
CA THR A 357 -9.85 13.50 7.20
C THR A 357 -10.32 14.92 7.51
N GLN A 358 -11.62 15.19 7.44
CA GLN A 358 -12.19 16.49 7.80
C GLN A 358 -11.95 16.83 9.26
N TYR A 359 -12.16 15.88 10.19
CA TYR A 359 -11.86 16.07 11.60
C TYR A 359 -10.39 16.38 11.84
N THR A 360 -9.49 15.64 11.21
CA THR A 360 -8.04 15.88 11.29
C THR A 360 -7.69 17.27 10.76
N GLN A 361 -8.27 17.71 9.64
CA GLN A 361 -8.08 19.07 9.10
C GLN A 361 -8.54 20.15 10.08
N GLN A 362 -9.69 19.97 10.71
CA GLN A 362 -10.18 20.92 11.72
C GLN A 362 -9.21 21.00 12.91
N LEU A 363 -8.73 19.87 13.42
CA LEU A 363 -7.73 19.84 14.48
C LEU A 363 -6.43 20.54 14.09
N MET A 364 -5.95 20.33 12.86
CA MET A 364 -4.73 21.01 12.36
C MET A 364 -4.89 22.52 12.21
N GLN A 365 -6.10 23.04 12.03
CA GLN A 365 -6.37 24.48 12.03
C GLN A 365 -6.35 25.09 13.44
N THR A 366 -6.72 24.31 14.45
CA THR A 366 -6.81 24.77 15.84
C THR A 366 -5.51 24.53 16.61
N VAL A 367 -4.75 23.50 16.26
CA VAL A 367 -3.46 23.19 16.87
C VAL A 367 -2.36 23.96 16.15
N PRO A 368 -1.40 24.60 16.86
CA PRO A 368 -0.27 25.27 16.22
C PRO A 368 0.48 24.29 15.34
N LYS A 369 1.19 24.81 14.35
CA LYS A 369 1.92 24.05 13.31
C LYS A 369 2.49 22.75 13.86
N PRO A 370 2.19 21.62 13.22
CA PRO A 370 2.51 20.32 13.77
C PRO A 370 4.01 20.16 14.02
N THR A 371 4.30 19.57 15.15
CA THR A 371 5.65 19.18 15.52
C THR A 371 5.97 17.84 14.88
N GLU A 372 7.13 17.71 14.23
CA GLU A 372 7.65 16.39 13.87
C GLU A 372 8.39 15.79 15.06
N VAL A 373 8.21 14.49 15.29
CA VAL A 373 8.94 13.73 16.31
C VAL A 373 9.74 12.65 15.61
N TRP A 374 11.06 12.72 15.71
CA TRP A 374 11.97 11.78 15.08
C TRP A 374 12.63 10.91 16.12
N PHE A 375 12.36 9.60 16.09
CA PHE A 375 12.99 8.61 16.95
C PHE A 375 14.24 8.09 16.27
N ILE A 376 15.39 8.22 16.95
CA ILE A 376 16.70 7.91 16.39
C ILE A 376 17.35 6.83 17.24
N PHE A 377 17.48 5.65 16.66
CA PHE A 377 18.06 4.48 17.32
C PHE A 377 19.54 4.37 17.00
N SER A 378 20.37 4.22 18.02
CA SER A 378 21.82 4.05 17.84
C SER A 378 22.30 2.85 18.64
N TYR A 379 22.46 1.73 17.93
CA TYR A 379 23.08 0.49 18.42
C TYR A 379 23.60 -0.31 17.21
N PRO A 380 24.46 -1.34 17.41
CA PRO A 380 24.91 -2.18 16.32
C PRO A 380 23.71 -2.78 15.56
N GLU A 381 23.73 -2.71 14.23
CA GLU A 381 22.67 -3.25 13.36
C GLU A 381 21.28 -2.59 13.48
N ALA A 382 21.17 -1.43 14.12
CA ALA A 382 19.90 -0.69 14.22
C ALA A 382 19.20 -0.47 12.87
N GLU A 383 19.95 -0.42 11.77
CA GLU A 383 19.42 -0.26 10.41
C GLU A 383 18.38 -1.33 10.07
N SER A 384 18.64 -2.61 10.39
CA SER A 384 17.78 -3.74 10.04
C SER A 384 16.47 -3.73 10.83
N VAL A 385 16.51 -3.36 12.10
CA VAL A 385 15.31 -3.27 12.95
C VAL A 385 14.49 -2.05 12.58
N VAL A 386 15.13 -0.89 12.42
CA VAL A 386 14.47 0.36 12.01
C VAL A 386 13.77 0.21 10.65
N ALA A 387 14.35 -0.52 9.70
CA ALA A 387 13.74 -0.76 8.40
C ALA A 387 12.36 -1.44 8.48
N GLN A 388 12.08 -2.20 9.54
CA GLN A 388 10.77 -2.84 9.75
C GLN A 388 9.69 -1.83 10.19
N PHE A 389 10.11 -0.75 10.85
CA PHE A 389 9.21 0.26 11.41
C PHE A 389 9.14 1.56 10.62
N ALA A 390 10.00 1.75 9.64
CA ALA A 390 9.97 2.89 8.74
C ALA A 390 9.20 2.54 7.46
N LYS A 391 8.47 3.52 6.92
CA LYS A 391 7.82 3.40 5.61
C LYS A 391 8.92 3.46 4.54
N GLN A 392 9.09 2.38 3.80
CA GLN A 392 9.99 2.39 2.65
C GLN A 392 9.29 3.12 1.50
N SER A 393 9.70 4.34 1.21
CA SER A 393 9.14 5.18 0.15
C SER A 393 10.27 5.82 -0.63
N ASP A 394 10.12 5.93 -1.93
CA ASP A 394 11.03 6.67 -2.81
C ASP A 394 10.95 8.18 -2.58
N ASN A 395 9.88 8.65 -1.93
CA ASN A 395 9.73 10.04 -1.54
C ASN A 395 10.60 10.34 -0.30
N ILE A 396 11.59 11.22 -0.47
CA ILE A 396 12.52 11.62 0.60
C ILE A 396 11.80 12.08 1.87
N ASN A 397 10.68 12.79 1.72
CA ASN A 397 9.93 13.30 2.86
C ASN A 397 9.19 12.21 3.64
N GLU A 398 8.91 11.07 3.03
CA GLU A 398 8.14 9.96 3.60
C GLU A 398 9.00 8.75 3.99
N MET A 399 10.22 8.66 3.49
CA MET A 399 11.10 7.49 3.60
C MET A 399 11.24 6.96 5.03
N TRP A 400 11.24 7.85 6.02
CA TRP A 400 11.41 7.52 7.43
C TRP A 400 10.11 7.63 8.24
N ASN A 401 8.97 7.91 7.60
CA ASN A 401 7.71 7.96 8.33
C ASN A 401 7.44 6.61 8.99
N ALA A 402 6.91 6.67 10.21
CA ALA A 402 6.63 5.47 10.98
C ALA A 402 5.58 4.60 10.30
N ASN A 403 5.82 3.29 10.29
CA ASN A 403 4.92 2.31 9.73
C ASN A 403 3.82 1.98 10.76
N TYR A 404 2.58 2.35 10.41
CA TYR A 404 1.41 2.11 11.25
C TYR A 404 1.25 0.63 11.61
N ASN A 405 1.30 -0.28 10.63
CA ASN A 405 1.09 -1.70 10.83
C ASN A 405 2.10 -2.31 11.79
N ALA A 406 3.37 -1.96 11.60
CA ALA A 406 4.44 -2.46 12.45
C ALA A 406 4.21 -2.08 13.92
N LEU A 407 3.85 -0.82 14.20
CA LEU A 407 3.55 -0.38 15.55
C LEU A 407 2.24 -0.94 16.10
N PHE A 408 1.19 -1.04 15.25
CA PHE A 408 -0.12 -1.52 15.66
C PHE A 408 -0.10 -2.99 16.09
N THR A 409 0.76 -3.82 15.49
CA THR A 409 0.96 -5.21 15.92
C THR A 409 1.32 -5.28 17.41
N TYR A 410 2.26 -4.45 17.86
CA TYR A 410 2.66 -4.42 19.28
C TYR A 410 1.61 -3.79 20.20
N ILE A 411 0.71 -2.97 19.68
CA ILE A 411 -0.45 -2.48 20.44
C ILE A 411 -1.42 -3.65 20.69
N LYS A 412 -1.70 -4.47 19.68
CA LYS A 412 -2.62 -5.61 19.79
C LYS A 412 -2.17 -6.67 20.81
N GLU A 413 -0.90 -6.81 21.04
CA GLU A 413 -0.33 -7.79 21.97
C GLU A 413 -0.40 -7.40 23.44
N ASN A 414 -0.72 -6.13 23.76
CA ASN A 414 -0.68 -5.62 25.14
C ASN A 414 -1.94 -4.83 25.50
N ASN A 415 -2.67 -5.27 26.52
CA ASN A 415 -3.93 -4.68 26.94
C ASN A 415 -3.79 -3.21 27.41
N GLN A 416 -2.69 -2.86 28.08
CA GLN A 416 -2.43 -1.48 28.48
C GLN A 416 -2.24 -0.57 27.25
N ARG A 417 -1.51 -1.05 26.25
CA ARG A 417 -1.32 -0.30 24.99
C ARG A 417 -2.63 -0.15 24.22
N LYS A 418 -3.51 -1.16 24.23
CA LYS A 418 -4.85 -1.06 23.63
C LYS A 418 -5.71 0.04 24.28
N ALA A 419 -5.58 0.23 25.59
CA ALA A 419 -6.30 1.29 26.29
C ALA A 419 -5.77 2.69 25.91
N ASP A 420 -4.43 2.84 25.81
CA ASP A 420 -3.78 4.11 25.45
C ASP A 420 -3.86 4.44 23.95
N TRP A 421 -3.92 3.42 23.10
CA TRP A 421 -3.79 3.55 21.64
C TRP A 421 -5.00 2.98 20.90
N LYS A 422 -6.03 3.82 20.73
CA LYS A 422 -7.07 3.52 19.74
C LYS A 422 -6.56 3.81 18.32
N PRO A 423 -7.10 3.13 17.29
CA PRO A 423 -6.63 3.28 15.92
C PRO A 423 -6.53 4.72 15.43
N GLY A 424 -7.56 5.53 15.64
CA GLY A 424 -7.55 6.94 15.23
C GLY A 424 -6.48 7.77 15.95
N ARG A 425 -6.22 7.50 17.23
CA ARG A 425 -5.17 8.19 18.00
C ARG A 425 -3.78 7.89 17.49
N LEU A 426 -3.51 6.63 17.10
CA LEU A 426 -2.24 6.25 16.49
C LEU A 426 -2.06 6.95 15.14
N THR A 427 -3.11 7.01 14.31
CA THR A 427 -3.07 7.72 13.03
C THR A 427 -2.73 9.20 13.21
N LEU A 428 -3.38 9.89 14.16
CA LEU A 428 -3.09 11.29 14.49
C LEU A 428 -1.64 11.49 14.95
N ALA A 429 -1.09 10.56 15.73
CA ALA A 429 0.27 10.63 16.21
C ALA A 429 1.31 10.38 15.11
N LEU A 430 1.02 9.51 14.14
CA LEU A 430 1.99 9.15 13.11
C LEU A 430 1.96 10.08 11.90
N ASN A 431 0.77 10.52 11.49
CA ASN A 431 0.58 11.20 10.20
C ASN A 431 -0.53 12.27 10.20
N GLY A 432 -0.93 12.75 11.36
CA GLY A 432 -1.96 13.76 11.52
C GLY A 432 -1.42 15.02 12.21
N ILE A 433 -1.75 15.19 13.49
CA ILE A 433 -1.30 16.33 14.32
C ILE A 433 0.21 16.28 14.54
N LEU A 434 0.78 15.08 14.71
CA LEU A 434 2.22 14.84 14.67
C LEU A 434 2.60 14.17 13.35
N THR A 435 3.84 14.37 12.95
CA THR A 435 4.53 13.55 11.96
C THR A 435 5.62 12.80 12.68
N THR A 436 5.54 11.47 12.67
CA THR A 436 6.50 10.61 13.36
C THR A 436 7.43 9.95 12.36
N LYS A 437 8.73 10.09 12.58
CA LYS A 437 9.77 9.38 11.83
C LYS A 437 10.55 8.44 12.73
N ILE A 438 10.95 7.29 12.16
CA ILE A 438 11.82 6.31 12.84
C ILE A 438 13.03 6.10 11.97
N MET A 439 14.22 6.38 12.52
CA MET A 439 15.47 6.28 11.79
C MET A 439 16.60 5.80 12.69
N TYR A 440 17.77 5.54 12.11
CA TYR A 440 18.94 5.11 12.86
C TYR A 440 20.09 6.11 12.72
N LEU A 441 20.94 6.10 13.74
CA LEU A 441 22.23 6.77 13.75
C LEU A 441 23.32 5.71 13.85
N PRO A 442 24.20 5.55 12.84
CA PRO A 442 25.30 4.60 12.90
C PRO A 442 26.18 4.79 14.14
N THR A 443 26.55 3.70 14.80
CA THR A 443 27.35 3.74 16.05
C THR A 443 28.68 4.44 15.90
N ASN A 444 29.33 4.36 14.72
CA ASN A 444 30.57 5.08 14.45
C ASN A 444 30.36 6.60 14.42
N ALA A 445 29.20 7.09 13.95
CA ALA A 445 28.88 8.52 14.00
C ALA A 445 28.64 8.97 15.44
N LEU A 446 27.88 8.19 16.23
CA LEU A 446 27.67 8.49 17.64
C LEU A 446 28.99 8.52 18.41
N VAL A 447 29.80 7.46 18.35
CA VAL A 447 31.05 7.33 19.10
C VAL A 447 32.04 8.42 18.69
N SER A 448 32.13 8.77 17.41
CA SER A 448 33.02 9.86 16.98
C SER A 448 32.56 11.23 17.49
N CYS A 449 31.26 11.51 17.57
CA CYS A 449 30.73 12.73 18.18
C CYS A 449 31.00 12.78 19.68
N ILE A 450 30.79 11.66 20.40
CA ILE A 450 31.10 11.55 21.83
C ILE A 450 32.58 11.82 22.07
N ALA A 451 33.48 11.20 21.32
CA ALA A 451 34.94 11.39 21.49
C ALA A 451 35.36 12.82 21.18
N ALA A 452 34.89 13.39 20.05
CA ALA A 452 35.30 14.71 19.61
C ALA A 452 34.82 15.87 20.50
N TYR A 453 33.65 15.68 21.14
CA TYR A 453 32.98 16.70 21.96
C TYR A 453 32.91 16.34 23.46
N SER A 454 33.67 15.31 23.91
CA SER A 454 33.65 14.81 25.29
C SER A 454 33.89 15.89 26.34
N LYS A 455 34.85 16.78 26.08
CA LYS A 455 35.21 17.87 26.98
C LYS A 455 34.07 18.89 27.12
N GLU A 456 33.51 19.34 26.01
CA GLU A 456 32.41 20.30 25.98
C GLU A 456 31.12 19.72 26.54
N ALA A 457 30.87 18.43 26.33
CA ALA A 457 29.72 17.70 26.89
C ALA A 457 29.94 17.29 28.36
N LYS A 458 31.12 17.58 28.94
CA LYS A 458 31.49 17.24 30.32
C LYS A 458 31.40 15.73 30.62
N ILE A 459 31.80 14.89 29.67
CA ILE A 459 31.87 13.45 29.88
C ILE A 459 33.07 13.16 30.80
N PRO A 460 32.86 12.42 31.90
CA PRO A 460 33.91 12.24 32.93
C PRO A 460 34.91 11.12 32.55
N ILE A 461 35.39 11.12 31.30
CA ILE A 461 36.33 10.14 30.76
C ILE A 461 37.42 10.91 30.03
N SER A 462 38.68 10.65 30.40
CA SER A 462 39.83 11.27 29.75
C SER A 462 40.03 10.71 28.33
N LYS A 463 40.75 11.45 27.48
CA LYS A 463 41.10 10.98 26.14
C LYS A 463 41.92 9.69 26.17
N GLU A 464 42.85 9.60 27.10
CA GLU A 464 43.71 8.43 27.32
C GLU A 464 42.87 7.21 27.72
N GLU A 465 41.93 7.40 28.61
CA GLU A 465 40.99 6.36 29.04
C GLU A 465 40.09 5.90 27.88
N PHE A 466 39.55 6.82 27.08
CA PHE A 466 38.79 6.48 25.87
C PHE A 466 39.62 5.61 24.91
N ILE A 467 40.89 5.92 24.68
CA ILE A 467 41.75 5.16 23.78
C ILE A 467 42.08 3.79 24.38
N GLN A 468 42.55 3.75 25.61
CA GLN A 468 43.09 2.55 26.25
C GLN A 468 41.96 1.57 26.68
N GLN A 469 40.97 2.08 27.37
CA GLN A 469 39.91 1.24 27.96
C GLN A 469 38.73 1.03 27.00
N TYR A 470 38.29 2.08 26.31
CA TYR A 470 37.12 1.99 25.41
C TYR A 470 37.50 1.61 23.98
N ARG A 471 38.80 1.62 23.65
CA ARG A 471 39.29 1.34 22.29
C ARG A 471 38.78 2.31 21.22
N VAL A 472 38.53 3.56 21.63
CA VAL A 472 38.17 4.64 20.71
C VAL A 472 39.38 5.00 19.85
N LEU A 473 39.16 5.11 18.53
CA LEU A 473 40.23 5.42 17.60
C LEU A 473 40.69 6.88 17.75
N ASN A 474 42.04 7.11 17.77
CA ASN A 474 42.58 8.44 18.00
C ASN A 474 42.07 9.51 17.02
N HIS A 475 41.85 9.17 15.76
CA HIS A 475 41.37 10.12 14.77
C HIS A 475 39.89 10.55 14.99
N TRP A 476 39.10 9.85 15.82
CA TRP A 476 37.72 10.24 16.14
C TRP A 476 37.63 11.42 17.11
N PHE A 477 38.74 11.81 17.76
CA PHE A 477 38.78 13.03 18.60
C PHE A 477 38.84 14.32 17.79
N ALA A 478 39.09 14.25 16.49
CA ALA A 478 39.08 15.40 15.62
C ALA A 478 37.63 15.77 15.21
N LYS A 479 37.17 16.96 15.57
CA LYS A 479 35.82 17.45 15.25
C LYS A 479 35.48 17.32 13.77
N ARG A 480 36.43 17.61 12.88
CA ARG A 480 36.26 17.45 11.43
C ARG A 480 35.89 16.02 11.04
N ASN A 481 36.47 15.00 11.69
CA ASN A 481 36.15 13.61 11.37
C ASN A 481 34.77 13.22 11.90
N ALA A 482 34.39 13.67 13.10
CA ALA A 482 33.05 13.47 13.64
C ALA A 482 31.98 14.13 12.74
N GLN A 483 32.21 15.37 12.33
CA GLN A 483 31.34 16.10 11.41
C GLN A 483 31.22 15.40 10.05
N SER A 484 32.35 14.95 9.47
CA SER A 484 32.33 14.21 8.20
C SER A 484 31.56 12.91 8.30
N THR A 485 31.66 12.18 9.41
CA THR A 485 30.92 10.94 9.63
C THR A 485 29.43 11.23 9.82
N LEU A 486 29.09 12.24 10.63
CA LEU A 486 27.70 12.63 10.90
C LEU A 486 27.00 13.14 9.64
N SER A 487 27.70 13.87 8.76
CA SER A 487 27.14 14.43 7.51
C SER A 487 26.69 13.37 6.49
N THR A 488 27.12 12.12 6.67
CA THR A 488 26.70 11.00 5.79
C THR A 488 25.56 10.17 6.39
N THR A 489 25.08 10.51 7.57
CA THR A 489 24.02 9.74 8.25
C THR A 489 22.62 10.04 7.71
N PRO A 490 21.68 9.09 7.86
CA PRO A 490 20.27 9.32 7.54
C PRO A 490 19.69 10.54 8.22
N LEU A 491 20.02 10.76 9.50
CA LEU A 491 19.60 11.92 10.27
C LEU A 491 19.98 13.24 9.60
N TYR A 492 21.28 13.38 9.26
CA TYR A 492 21.77 14.60 8.62
C TYR A 492 21.17 14.84 7.23
N LEU A 493 21.10 13.78 6.42
CA LEU A 493 20.53 13.86 5.07
C LEU A 493 19.04 14.21 5.11
N GLN A 494 18.28 13.65 6.06
CA GLN A 494 16.87 13.96 6.23
C GLN A 494 16.65 15.41 6.69
N LEU A 495 17.47 15.94 7.59
CA LEU A 495 17.43 17.36 8.00
C LEU A 495 17.65 18.31 6.80
N LEU A 496 18.42 17.88 5.80
CA LEU A 496 18.66 18.62 4.55
C LEU A 496 17.69 18.27 3.43
N SER A 497 16.75 17.35 3.65
CA SER A 497 15.88 16.80 2.60
C SER A 497 16.66 16.28 1.39
N ARG A 498 17.79 15.63 1.62
CA ARG A 498 18.63 15.03 0.59
C ARG A 498 18.39 13.53 0.49
N PRO A 499 18.43 12.97 -0.74
CA PRO A 499 18.27 11.53 -0.92
C PRO A 499 19.44 10.77 -0.27
N ILE A 500 19.12 9.60 0.28
CA ILE A 500 20.12 8.66 0.74
C ILE A 500 20.54 7.85 -0.46
N THR A 501 21.81 7.95 -0.85
CA THR A 501 22.38 7.08 -1.88
C THR A 501 22.46 5.65 -1.36
N ALA A 502 21.53 4.81 -1.81
CA ALA A 502 21.52 3.39 -1.50
C ALA A 502 22.72 2.67 -2.15
N GLY A 503 23.30 1.70 -1.48
CA GLY A 503 24.04 0.61 -2.12
C GLY A 503 25.53 0.53 -1.92
N LYS A 504 26.27 1.58 -1.54
CA LYS A 504 27.74 1.49 -1.37
C LYS A 504 28.23 1.35 0.07
N ARG A 505 27.35 1.16 1.05
CA ARG A 505 27.66 1.31 2.48
C ARG A 505 28.20 0.07 3.19
N LYS A 506 28.10 -1.10 2.59
CA LYS A 506 28.47 -2.37 3.23
C LYS A 506 29.91 -2.85 2.94
N SER A 507 30.73 -2.07 2.23
CA SER A 507 32.11 -2.46 1.90
C SER A 507 33.14 -1.38 2.26
N GLY A 508 34.37 -1.80 2.51
CA GLY A 508 35.54 -0.92 2.68
C GLY A 508 35.59 -0.21 4.04
N THR A 509 35.93 1.08 4.03
CA THR A 509 36.18 1.92 5.22
C THR A 509 34.95 2.09 6.11
N VAL A 510 33.76 2.10 5.55
CA VAL A 510 32.49 2.24 6.32
C VAL A 510 32.22 1.01 7.16
N ALA A 511 32.35 -0.19 6.59
CA ALA A 511 32.20 -1.44 7.32
C ALA A 511 33.20 -1.56 8.46
N LYS A 512 34.49 -1.19 8.22
CA LYS A 512 35.51 -1.15 9.25
C LYS A 512 35.17 -0.13 10.35
N GLY A 513 34.63 1.03 9.99
CA GLY A 513 34.18 2.05 10.95
C GLY A 513 33.10 1.53 11.89
N LEU A 514 32.09 0.83 11.37
CA LEU A 514 31.01 0.23 12.17
C LEU A 514 31.58 -0.85 13.11
N THR A 515 32.39 -1.78 12.59
CA THR A 515 33.03 -2.83 13.40
C THR A 515 33.88 -2.23 14.52
N ASN A 516 34.67 -1.18 14.23
CA ASN A 516 35.51 -0.53 15.23
C ASN A 516 34.69 0.25 16.28
N ALA A 517 33.46 0.64 15.99
CA ALA A 517 32.59 1.34 16.92
C ALA A 517 31.85 0.41 17.90
N THR A 518 31.76 -0.88 17.60
CA THR A 518 31.00 -1.84 18.41
C THR A 518 31.47 -1.91 19.85
N ILE A 519 32.77 -2.12 20.07
CA ILE A 519 33.36 -2.20 21.42
C ILE A 519 33.24 -0.87 22.17
N PRO A 520 33.65 0.31 21.61
CA PRO A 520 33.42 1.60 22.24
C PRO A 520 31.96 1.82 22.64
N PHE A 521 31.03 1.55 21.73
CA PHE A 521 29.58 1.70 21.99
C PHE A 521 29.14 0.85 23.19
N GLN A 522 29.46 -0.44 23.20
CA GLN A 522 29.08 -1.36 24.29
C GLN A 522 29.62 -0.88 25.66
N LYS A 523 30.85 -0.36 25.71
CA LYS A 523 31.41 0.17 26.95
C LYS A 523 30.76 1.47 27.40
N ILE A 524 30.50 2.39 26.47
CA ILE A 524 29.75 3.63 26.75
C ILE A 524 28.36 3.29 27.28
N ASN A 525 27.68 2.36 26.64
CA ASN A 525 26.33 1.93 27.06
C ASN A 525 26.34 1.28 28.46
N LYS A 526 27.33 0.45 28.77
CA LYS A 526 27.54 -0.10 30.11
C LYS A 526 27.73 1.02 31.16
N ASP A 527 28.43 2.08 30.83
CA ASP A 527 28.64 3.20 31.72
C ASP A 527 27.38 4.07 31.89
N ILE A 528 26.50 4.12 30.88
CA ILE A 528 25.16 4.71 31.03
C ILE A 528 24.34 3.91 32.03
N VAL A 529 24.29 2.58 31.88
CA VAL A 529 23.59 1.71 32.83
C VAL A 529 24.13 1.84 34.25
N ASN A 530 25.42 2.03 34.40
CA ASN A 530 26.09 2.22 35.69
C ASN A 530 26.06 3.68 36.22
N ASN A 531 25.31 4.58 35.55
CA ASN A 531 25.21 6.00 35.88
C ASN A 531 26.58 6.76 35.92
N LYS A 532 27.60 6.27 35.23
CA LYS A 532 28.89 6.97 35.07
C LYS A 532 28.80 8.05 33.99
N ILE A 533 28.00 7.79 32.95
CA ILE A 533 27.69 8.73 31.87
C ILE A 533 26.16 8.86 31.81
N SER A 534 25.64 10.05 31.55
CA SER A 534 24.23 10.26 31.34
C SER A 534 23.89 10.35 29.83
N ASP A 535 22.66 9.96 29.45
CA ASP A 535 22.15 10.15 28.09
C ASP A 535 22.23 11.62 27.66
N SER A 536 22.00 12.54 28.60
CA SER A 536 22.06 13.98 28.34
C SER A 536 23.48 14.45 27.92
N GLN A 537 24.52 13.77 28.35
CA GLN A 537 25.89 14.05 27.89
C GLN A 537 26.15 13.58 26.46
N LEU A 538 25.53 12.45 26.06
CA LEU A 538 25.55 11.97 24.68
C LEU A 538 24.77 12.92 23.79
N ASN A 539 23.53 13.27 24.19
CA ASN A 539 22.69 14.25 23.53
C ASN A 539 23.40 15.57 23.32
N LYS A 540 24.15 16.03 24.37
CA LYS A 540 24.94 17.24 24.28
C LYS A 540 26.08 17.14 23.27
N SER A 541 26.75 15.99 23.17
CA SER A 541 27.83 15.78 22.18
C SER A 541 27.28 15.84 20.74
N LEU A 542 26.13 15.20 20.48
CA LEU A 542 25.47 15.26 19.19
C LEU A 542 24.93 16.66 18.85
N TYR A 543 24.35 17.34 19.84
CA TYR A 543 23.91 18.74 19.69
C TYR A 543 25.04 19.64 19.24
N LEU A 544 26.22 19.57 19.89
CA LEU A 544 27.39 20.37 19.53
C LEU A 544 27.89 20.05 18.12
N ALA A 545 27.93 18.78 17.76
CA ALA A 545 28.31 18.35 16.42
C ALA A 545 27.34 18.84 15.33
N LEU A 546 26.03 18.78 15.58
CA LEU A 546 25.00 19.32 14.69
C LEU A 546 25.10 20.84 14.61
N GLN A 547 25.25 21.53 15.72
CA GLN A 547 25.42 22.98 15.75
C GLN A 547 26.62 23.45 14.93
N ASP A 548 27.78 22.80 15.06
CA ASP A 548 28.96 23.11 14.27
C ASP A 548 28.78 22.84 12.76
N LEU A 549 28.02 21.77 12.40
CA LEU A 549 27.73 21.44 10.99
C LEU A 549 26.75 22.41 10.32
N TYR A 550 25.87 23.04 11.09
CA TYR A 550 24.80 23.89 10.57
C TYR A 550 24.99 25.39 10.85
N GLN A 551 26.23 25.85 11.14
CA GLN A 551 26.51 27.24 11.50
C GLN A 551 25.96 28.26 10.47
N GLU A 552 25.98 27.90 9.19
CA GLU A 552 25.53 28.78 8.10
C GLU A 552 24.06 28.49 7.67
N SER A 553 23.35 27.61 8.36
CA SER A 553 22.01 27.20 7.98
C SER A 553 20.92 27.99 8.69
N ASN A 554 19.70 27.86 8.20
CA ASN A 554 18.50 28.44 8.81
C ASN A 554 17.95 27.62 9.99
N LEU A 555 18.71 26.61 10.45
CA LEU A 555 18.34 25.73 11.55
C LEU A 555 18.99 26.19 12.84
N SER A 556 18.24 26.23 13.92
CA SER A 556 18.77 26.40 15.26
C SER A 556 18.47 25.17 16.11
N PHE A 557 19.41 24.81 16.96
CA PHE A 557 19.33 23.63 17.80
C PHE A 557 19.29 24.03 19.27
N SER A 558 18.56 23.28 20.09
CA SER A 558 18.62 23.38 21.54
C SER A 558 18.58 21.98 22.15
N CYS A 559 19.38 21.75 23.18
CA CYS A 559 19.52 20.48 23.86
C CYS A 559 18.74 20.51 25.17
N GLU A 560 17.85 19.52 25.39
CA GLU A 560 17.08 19.31 26.62
C GLU A 560 16.31 20.55 27.14
N LYS A 561 15.85 21.39 26.23
CA LYS A 561 15.03 22.55 26.56
C LYS A 561 13.55 22.23 26.36
N PRO A 562 12.65 22.85 27.16
CA PRO A 562 11.22 22.71 26.96
C PRO A 562 10.82 23.09 25.54
N HIS A 563 9.91 22.30 24.96
CA HIS A 563 9.32 22.60 23.67
C HIS A 563 8.42 23.85 23.77
N PRO A 564 8.52 24.83 22.87
CA PRO A 564 7.79 26.10 23.00
C PRO A 564 6.27 25.96 23.10
N ASN A 565 5.68 25.00 22.37
CA ASN A 565 4.24 24.77 22.37
C ASN A 565 3.80 23.63 23.31
N LEU A 566 4.73 22.89 23.88
CA LEU A 566 4.49 21.72 24.74
C LEU A 566 5.43 21.79 25.96
N PRO A 567 5.15 22.66 26.93
CA PRO A 567 6.11 23.05 27.96
C PRO A 567 6.58 21.88 28.87
N ASN A 568 5.79 20.82 28.97
CA ASN A 568 6.15 19.63 29.74
C ASN A 568 6.97 18.61 28.93
N ILE A 569 7.17 18.86 27.62
CA ILE A 569 8.00 18.04 26.76
C ILE A 569 9.39 18.68 26.66
N ARG A 570 10.40 17.86 26.90
CA ARG A 570 11.81 18.23 26.73
C ARG A 570 12.47 17.22 25.79
N PRO A 571 12.50 17.50 24.47
CA PRO A 571 13.21 16.65 23.53
C PRO A 571 14.70 16.59 23.85
N ASP A 572 15.34 15.49 23.52
CA ASP A 572 16.80 15.37 23.64
C ASP A 572 17.50 16.47 22.84
N ILE A 573 17.07 16.69 21.59
CA ILE A 573 17.45 17.86 20.80
C ILE A 573 16.22 18.42 20.09
N LEU A 574 15.96 19.70 20.27
CA LEU A 574 14.92 20.40 19.53
C LEU A 574 15.54 21.19 18.40
N VAL A 575 15.08 20.92 17.17
CA VAL A 575 15.45 21.67 15.97
C VAL A 575 14.33 22.68 15.66
N ASN A 576 14.70 23.94 15.47
CA ASN A 576 13.79 25.00 15.09
C ASN A 576 14.23 25.56 13.73
N ALA A 577 13.34 25.52 12.75
CA ALA A 577 13.49 26.18 11.47
C ALA A 577 12.93 27.62 11.55
N LYS A 578 13.44 28.54 10.74
CA LYS A 578 13.01 29.96 10.71
C LYS A 578 11.50 30.19 10.53
N ASN A 579 10.80 29.19 9.98
CA ASN A 579 9.34 29.21 9.78
C ASN A 579 8.54 28.76 11.01
N LYS A 580 9.12 28.67 12.20
CA LYS A 580 8.53 28.18 13.45
C LYS A 580 8.09 26.71 13.39
N LYS A 581 8.67 25.91 12.51
CA LYS A 581 8.49 24.45 12.51
C LYS A 581 9.49 23.84 13.48
N TYR A 582 9.00 22.98 14.37
CA TYR A 582 9.82 22.31 15.36
C TYR A 582 9.96 20.82 15.01
N ILE A 583 11.17 20.29 15.15
CA ILE A 583 11.46 18.86 15.06
C ILE A 583 12.05 18.43 16.38
N ALA A 584 11.37 17.53 17.07
CA ALA A 584 11.83 16.91 18.29
C ALA A 584 12.64 15.66 17.93
N LEU A 585 13.93 15.65 18.21
CA LEU A 585 14.80 14.48 18.06
C LEU A 585 14.84 13.75 19.39
N GLU A 586 14.43 12.48 19.41
CA GLU A 586 14.44 11.59 20.56
C GLU A 586 15.40 10.44 20.28
N PHE A 587 16.48 10.35 21.05
CA PHE A 587 17.51 9.35 20.86
C PHE A 587 17.31 8.15 21.80
N CYS A 588 17.57 6.96 21.28
CA CYS A 588 17.54 5.73 22.04
C CYS A 588 18.89 5.02 21.91
N TYR A 589 19.65 4.99 23.02
CA TYR A 589 20.96 4.34 23.14
C TYR A 589 20.78 3.01 23.89
N THR A 590 20.27 1.99 23.23
CA THR A 590 20.01 0.70 23.86
C THR A 590 20.97 -0.38 23.36
N VAL A 591 21.17 -1.42 24.15
CA VAL A 591 21.78 -2.68 23.72
C VAL A 591 20.72 -3.74 23.44
N ASP A 592 19.49 -3.49 23.83
CA ASP A 592 18.36 -4.37 23.54
C ASP A 592 17.76 -3.98 22.18
N ASP A 593 18.17 -4.74 21.17
CA ASP A 593 17.86 -4.54 19.76
C ASP A 593 16.56 -5.22 19.31
N THR A 594 15.76 -5.69 20.26
CA THR A 594 14.51 -6.36 19.92
C THR A 594 13.49 -5.39 19.32
N PRO A 595 12.75 -5.81 18.26
CA PRO A 595 11.68 -5.01 17.69
C PRO A 595 10.62 -4.57 18.71
N GLY A 596 10.35 -5.40 19.72
CA GLY A 596 9.40 -5.10 20.81
C GLY A 596 9.80 -3.92 21.67
N ASN A 597 11.11 -3.77 21.97
CA ASN A 597 11.64 -2.66 22.74
C ASN A 597 11.62 -1.36 21.93
N LEU A 598 11.97 -1.41 20.64
CA LEU A 598 11.86 -0.27 19.74
C LEU A 598 10.41 0.24 19.71
N ALA A 599 9.45 -0.67 19.43
CA ALA A 599 8.03 -0.31 19.41
C ALA A 599 7.55 0.23 20.75
N GLY A 600 7.99 -0.38 21.87
CA GLY A 600 7.70 0.07 23.23
C GLY A 600 8.18 1.48 23.50
N TYR A 601 9.42 1.79 23.16
CA TYR A 601 10.02 3.11 23.32
C TYR A 601 9.24 4.18 22.52
N VAL A 602 9.00 3.92 21.22
CA VAL A 602 8.28 4.83 20.33
C VAL A 602 6.87 5.10 20.87
N LEU A 603 6.09 4.04 21.16
CA LEU A 603 4.71 4.17 21.62
C LEU A 603 4.61 4.91 22.97
N ASN A 604 5.50 4.64 23.93
CA ASN A 604 5.50 5.31 25.23
C ASN A 604 5.82 6.80 25.09
N LYS A 605 6.82 7.15 24.32
CA LYS A 605 7.18 8.56 24.07
C LYS A 605 6.07 9.29 23.30
N LEU A 606 5.53 8.70 22.23
CA LEU A 606 4.41 9.27 21.49
C LEU A 606 3.17 9.47 22.37
N ASN A 607 2.88 8.54 23.27
CA ASN A 607 1.77 8.70 24.22
C ASN A 607 1.95 9.95 25.10
N THR A 608 3.17 10.24 25.51
CA THR A 608 3.48 11.46 26.28
C THR A 608 3.25 12.72 25.44
N TYR A 609 3.69 12.72 24.17
CA TYR A 609 3.43 13.83 23.25
C TYR A 609 1.94 14.05 23.02
N MET A 610 1.19 12.96 22.73
CA MET A 610 -0.25 13.04 22.47
C MET A 610 -1.02 13.53 23.70
N LYS A 611 -0.75 13.01 24.89
CA LYS A 611 -1.38 13.50 26.15
C LYS A 611 -1.14 14.99 26.37
N GLN A 612 0.07 15.46 26.07
CA GLN A 612 0.40 16.89 26.22
C GLN A 612 -0.34 17.74 25.18
N LEU A 613 -0.47 17.28 23.94
CA LEU A 613 -1.24 17.96 22.91
C LEU A 613 -2.71 18.02 23.26
N GLU A 614 -3.30 16.91 23.70
CA GLU A 614 -4.69 16.83 24.15
C GLU A 614 -4.98 17.82 25.30
N GLN A 615 -4.09 17.88 26.28
CA GLN A 615 -4.20 18.81 27.41
C GLN A 615 -4.01 20.28 27.01
N SER A 616 -3.04 20.55 26.14
CA SER A 616 -2.71 21.94 25.77
C SER A 616 -3.74 22.57 24.83
N PHE A 617 -4.40 21.76 24.00
CA PHE A 617 -5.31 22.23 22.95
C PHE A 617 -6.76 21.78 23.12
N GLY A 618 -7.08 20.98 24.15
CA GLY A 618 -8.44 20.65 24.54
C GLY A 618 -9.23 19.82 23.55
N PHE A 619 -8.57 18.88 22.85
CA PHE A 619 -9.23 17.97 21.92
C PHE A 619 -9.18 16.51 22.39
N GLU A 620 -10.13 15.71 21.93
CA GLU A 620 -10.11 14.25 22.11
C GLU A 620 -9.48 13.57 20.89
N SER A 621 -8.36 12.89 21.08
CA SER A 621 -7.74 12.10 20.02
C SER A 621 -8.31 10.68 19.90
N ASN A 622 -9.08 10.24 20.87
CA ASN A 622 -9.72 8.92 20.91
C ASN A 622 -11.12 8.93 20.28
N PHE A 623 -11.27 9.51 19.07
CA PHE A 623 -12.54 9.43 18.35
C PHE A 623 -12.82 8.00 17.86
N ARG A 624 -14.10 7.68 17.82
CA ARG A 624 -14.66 6.34 17.58
C ARG A 624 -14.49 5.88 16.14
#